data_935b6dbb4ba8441153f1ff53f3a01677
#
_entry.id   935b6dbb4ba8441153f1ff53f3a01677
#
_cell.length_a   1.000
_cell.length_b   1.000
_cell.length_c   1.000
_cell.angle_alpha   90.00
_cell.angle_beta   90.00
_cell.angle_gamma   90.00
#
_symmetry.space_group_name_H-M   'P 1'
#
loop_
_entity.id
_entity.type
_entity.pdbx_description
1 polymer ?
#
loop_
_entity_poly.entity_id
_entity_poly.type
_entity_poly.pdbx_seq_one_letter_code
_entity_poly.pdbx_strand_id
1 'polypeptide(L)'
;MPAVSKAQQKFMGLVHALKKGDVGTGEVSADVEKAADSMSDKDAKDFASTKHDGLPNKVEQLVRKIVREYLRETALTEEAEQIDEKLITYGNRAPYGQIVFVAGGAGSGKGFAIKNFLDSFSFKVRDVDELKMQIQKLNAAGKLSIDDILKKFGASIKPKDVELIEKIKSDGFDLKSMNLRNPDHVYALHVMVKAMGIKDSSLAMLLAGKKNPENLPNILFDITAKEISDITSVLPMLLNAGYNPNNIHLTWVLANYSLAVKQNAGRDRVVPADILLGTHIGAGNTVWGIVTSALPKGMNGRIDVILNNRENTISYKDSKGNEMNGAVKGFLSLPVKKQGGSIIPESIWRDTLFNWIKENGPKELTANF
;
A
#
# COMPACT_ATOMS: atom_id res chain seq x y z
N MET A 1 -6.79 25.37 -22.92
CA MET A 1 -6.56 25.30 -21.45
C MET A 1 -5.15 24.79 -21.18
N PRO A 2 -4.42 25.28 -20.16
CA PRO A 2 -3.08 24.75 -19.85
C PRO A 2 -3.17 23.35 -19.22
N ALA A 3 -2.14 22.51 -19.41
CA ALA A 3 -2.04 21.22 -18.77
C ALA A 3 -1.81 21.36 -17.26
N VAL A 4 -2.44 20.49 -16.48
CA VAL A 4 -2.36 20.50 -15.01
C VAL A 4 -1.35 19.49 -14.44
N SER A 5 -0.70 18.71 -15.30
CA SER A 5 0.39 17.80 -14.94
C SER A 5 1.32 17.51 -16.11
N LYS A 6 2.57 17.08 -15.80
CA LYS A 6 3.53 16.64 -16.81
C LYS A 6 3.05 15.42 -17.60
N ALA A 7 2.30 14.50 -16.96
CA ALA A 7 1.73 13.34 -17.63
C ALA A 7 0.67 13.76 -18.64
N GLN A 8 -0.23 14.68 -18.26
CA GLN A 8 -1.23 15.23 -19.16
C GLN A 8 -0.60 16.03 -20.30
N GLN A 9 0.41 16.85 -20.01
CA GLN A 9 1.10 17.64 -21.01
C GLN A 9 1.81 16.74 -22.04
N LYS A 10 2.47 15.66 -21.61
CA LYS A 10 3.10 14.68 -22.51
C LYS A 10 2.08 13.95 -23.37
N PHE A 11 0.96 13.50 -22.77
CA PHE A 11 -0.14 12.86 -23.48
C PHE A 11 -0.71 13.80 -24.55
N MET A 12 -0.98 15.05 -24.19
CA MET A 12 -1.51 16.05 -25.11
C MET A 12 -0.48 16.52 -26.15
N GLY A 13 0.80 16.42 -25.83
CA GLY A 13 1.89 16.59 -26.82
C GLY A 13 1.82 15.55 -27.93
N LEU A 14 1.55 14.28 -27.61
CA LEU A 14 1.34 13.22 -28.59
C LEU A 14 0.05 13.46 -29.40
N VAL A 15 -1.05 13.87 -28.75
CA VAL A 15 -2.31 14.22 -29.42
C VAL A 15 -2.08 15.34 -30.45
N HIS A 16 -1.36 16.39 -30.07
CA HIS A 16 -1.04 17.51 -30.97
C HIS A 16 -0.11 17.09 -32.12
N ALA A 17 0.91 16.25 -31.87
CA ALA A 17 1.80 15.72 -32.89
C ALA A 17 1.05 14.85 -33.89
N LEU A 18 0.11 14.01 -33.44
CA LEU A 18 -0.74 13.19 -34.30
C LEU A 18 -1.64 14.07 -35.18
N LYS A 19 -2.26 15.10 -34.64
CA LYS A 19 -3.11 16.07 -35.39
C LYS A 19 -2.32 16.87 -36.43
N LYS A 20 -1.03 17.14 -36.19
CA LYS A 20 -0.14 17.78 -37.13
C LYS A 20 0.38 16.86 -38.23
N GLY A 21 0.25 15.55 -38.05
CA GLY A 21 0.86 14.56 -38.94
C GLY A 21 2.36 14.32 -38.69
N ASP A 22 2.89 14.81 -37.56
CA ASP A 22 4.29 14.58 -37.15
C ASP A 22 4.51 13.15 -36.67
N VAL A 23 3.42 12.43 -36.31
CA VAL A 23 3.39 11.03 -35.88
C VAL A 23 2.21 10.34 -36.56
N GLY A 24 2.41 9.09 -37.03
CA GLY A 24 1.39 8.31 -37.74
C GLY A 24 0.34 7.67 -36.83
N THR A 25 -0.88 7.47 -37.38
CA THR A 25 -1.87 6.58 -36.76
C THR A 25 -1.28 5.16 -36.70
N GLY A 26 -1.33 4.55 -35.49
CA GLY A 26 -0.70 3.25 -35.22
C GLY A 26 0.69 3.33 -34.56
N GLU A 27 1.31 4.49 -34.50
CA GLU A 27 2.55 4.73 -33.71
C GLU A 27 2.25 5.22 -32.29
N VAL A 28 0.99 5.57 -32.02
CA VAL A 28 0.50 6.04 -30.72
C VAL A 28 -0.53 5.08 -30.13
N SER A 29 -0.85 5.24 -28.86
CA SER A 29 -1.88 4.40 -28.23
C SER A 29 -3.28 4.77 -28.71
N ALA A 30 -4.21 3.82 -28.70
CA ALA A 30 -5.61 4.02 -29.06
C ALA A 30 -6.29 5.16 -28.27
N ASP A 31 -5.84 5.43 -27.03
CA ASP A 31 -6.34 6.55 -26.22
C ASP A 31 -5.88 7.90 -26.77
N VAL A 32 -4.69 8.00 -27.35
CA VAL A 32 -4.18 9.21 -28.01
C VAL A 32 -4.95 9.47 -29.30
N GLU A 33 -5.20 8.43 -30.12
CA GLU A 33 -6.01 8.54 -31.35
C GLU A 33 -7.42 9.03 -31.03
N LYS A 34 -8.09 8.41 -30.08
CA LYS A 34 -9.43 8.79 -29.64
C LYS A 34 -9.48 10.22 -29.08
N ALA A 35 -8.46 10.64 -28.37
CA ALA A 35 -8.38 12.01 -27.88
C ALA A 35 -8.15 13.02 -29.02
N ALA A 36 -7.35 12.66 -30.03
CA ALA A 36 -7.13 13.49 -31.21
C ALA A 36 -8.41 13.71 -32.01
N ASP A 37 -9.25 12.67 -32.17
CA ASP A 37 -10.53 12.76 -32.87
C ASP A 37 -11.56 13.64 -32.13
N SER A 38 -11.51 13.66 -30.80
CA SER A 38 -12.51 14.34 -29.97
C SER A 38 -12.15 15.80 -29.60
N MET A 39 -10.91 16.25 -29.86
CA MET A 39 -10.40 17.53 -29.40
C MET A 39 -10.10 18.49 -30.55
N SER A 40 -10.28 19.83 -30.33
CA SER A 40 -9.86 20.83 -31.29
C SER A 40 -8.34 20.98 -31.36
N ASP A 41 -7.81 21.40 -32.53
CA ASP A 41 -6.37 21.63 -32.73
C ASP A 41 -5.83 22.71 -31.80
N LYS A 42 -6.65 23.73 -31.52
CA LYS A 42 -6.33 24.82 -30.60
C LYS A 42 -6.15 24.30 -29.16
N ASP A 43 -7.08 23.47 -28.69
CA ASP A 43 -7.01 22.93 -27.34
C ASP A 43 -5.81 21.98 -27.20
N ALA A 44 -5.58 21.09 -28.17
CA ALA A 44 -4.42 20.20 -28.18
C ALA A 44 -3.10 20.98 -28.11
N LYS A 45 -2.97 22.08 -28.89
CA LYS A 45 -1.82 22.98 -28.88
C LYS A 45 -1.64 23.69 -27.53
N ASP A 46 -2.71 24.20 -26.94
CA ASP A 46 -2.69 24.90 -25.64
C ASP A 46 -2.17 23.99 -24.53
N PHE A 47 -2.65 22.74 -24.50
CA PHE A 47 -2.17 21.74 -23.56
C PHE A 47 -0.70 21.36 -23.81
N ALA A 48 -0.32 21.12 -25.07
CA ALA A 48 1.03 20.71 -25.45
C ALA A 48 2.07 21.81 -25.17
N SER A 49 1.70 23.08 -25.32
CA SER A 49 2.58 24.24 -25.12
C SER A 49 2.77 24.65 -23.65
N THR A 50 2.10 23.99 -22.71
CA THR A 50 2.24 24.29 -21.27
C THR A 50 3.67 24.02 -20.84
N LYS A 51 4.32 24.98 -20.16
CA LYS A 51 5.69 24.83 -19.65
C LYS A 51 5.77 23.73 -18.58
N HIS A 52 6.84 22.94 -18.60
CA HIS A 52 7.07 21.85 -17.65
C HIS A 52 7.38 22.32 -16.22
N ASP A 53 7.92 23.54 -16.08
CA ASP A 53 8.33 24.10 -14.79
C ASP A 53 7.12 24.30 -13.89
N GLY A 54 7.20 23.73 -12.69
CA GLY A 54 6.13 23.79 -11.69
C GLY A 54 4.98 22.82 -11.88
N LEU A 55 4.93 22.06 -13.00
CA LEU A 55 3.87 21.05 -13.18
C LEU A 55 4.15 19.77 -12.38
N PRO A 56 3.17 19.26 -11.60
CA PRO A 56 3.28 17.99 -10.91
C PRO A 56 3.28 16.83 -11.90
N ASN A 57 3.83 15.68 -11.49
CA ASN A 57 3.92 14.51 -12.35
C ASN A 57 2.54 13.91 -12.70
N LYS A 58 1.55 14.04 -11.81
CA LYS A 58 0.18 13.58 -12.00
C LYS A 58 -0.84 14.58 -11.43
N VAL A 59 -2.05 14.61 -12.00
CA VAL A 59 -3.17 15.46 -11.53
C VAL A 59 -3.50 15.21 -10.05
N GLU A 60 -3.48 13.96 -9.62
CA GLU A 60 -3.71 13.58 -8.23
C GLU A 60 -2.75 14.27 -7.25
N GLN A 61 -1.50 14.48 -7.67
CA GLN A 61 -0.50 15.20 -6.90
C GLN A 61 -0.84 16.69 -6.78
N LEU A 62 -1.32 17.27 -7.86
CA LEU A 62 -1.77 18.67 -7.85
C LEU A 62 -2.99 18.85 -6.94
N VAL A 63 -3.99 17.98 -7.07
CA VAL A 63 -5.20 18.04 -6.23
C VAL A 63 -4.84 17.92 -4.75
N ARG A 64 -3.99 16.98 -4.38
CA ARG A 64 -3.53 16.83 -2.99
C ARG A 64 -2.73 18.05 -2.51
N LYS A 65 -1.92 18.65 -3.37
CA LYS A 65 -1.19 19.89 -3.06
C LYS A 65 -2.16 21.05 -2.86
N ILE A 66 -3.11 21.24 -3.78
CA ILE A 66 -4.13 22.30 -3.69
C ILE A 66 -4.99 22.11 -2.43
N VAL A 67 -5.40 20.88 -2.13
CA VAL A 67 -6.17 20.59 -0.92
C VAL A 67 -5.35 20.89 0.33
N ARG A 68 -4.06 20.56 0.36
CA ARG A 68 -3.17 20.93 1.48
C ARG A 68 -2.99 22.44 1.61
N GLU A 69 -2.75 23.13 0.50
CA GLU A 69 -2.62 24.60 0.48
C GLU A 69 -3.93 25.27 0.87
N TYR A 70 -5.06 24.82 0.35
CA TYR A 70 -6.39 25.31 0.75
C TYR A 70 -6.67 25.05 2.23
N LEU A 71 -6.33 23.88 2.75
CA LEU A 71 -6.44 23.57 4.17
C LEU A 71 -5.48 24.40 5.03
N ARG A 72 -4.28 24.75 4.52
CA ARG A 72 -3.37 25.69 5.15
C ARG A 72 -3.90 27.12 5.17
N GLU A 73 -4.45 27.58 4.06
CA GLU A 73 -4.99 28.95 3.91
C GLU A 73 -6.30 29.14 4.67
N THR A 74 -7.19 28.14 4.68
CA THR A 74 -8.46 28.19 5.40
C THR A 74 -8.33 27.92 6.89
N ALA A 75 -7.28 27.22 7.29
CA ALA A 75 -6.93 26.98 8.67
C ALA A 75 -5.79 27.93 9.10
N LEU A 76 -5.96 29.23 8.91
CA LEU A 76 -5.18 30.31 9.57
C LEU A 76 -5.32 30.28 11.10
N THR A 77 -5.64 29.12 11.65
CA THR A 77 -5.67 28.82 13.07
C THR A 77 -4.63 27.72 13.35
N GLU A 78 -4.04 27.74 14.53
CA GLU A 78 -3.09 26.76 15.07
C GLU A 78 -3.46 25.28 14.81
N GLU A 79 -4.72 24.99 14.44
CA GLU A 79 -5.25 23.66 14.11
C GLU A 79 -4.72 23.08 12.78
N ALA A 80 -4.36 23.89 11.79
CA ALA A 80 -3.88 23.38 10.50
C ALA A 80 -2.39 22.98 10.56
N GLU A 81 -1.60 23.69 11.33
CA GLU A 81 -0.22 23.28 11.61
C GLU A 81 -0.20 21.96 12.39
N GLN A 82 -1.13 21.79 13.34
CA GLN A 82 -1.30 20.54 14.09
C GLN A 82 -1.71 19.34 13.22
N ILE A 83 -2.40 19.52 12.09
CA ILE A 83 -2.80 18.41 11.21
C ILE A 83 -1.62 17.89 10.42
N ASP A 84 -0.76 18.77 9.93
CA ASP A 84 0.45 18.38 9.17
C ASP A 84 1.49 17.72 10.12
N GLU A 85 1.53 18.12 11.39
CA GLU A 85 2.35 17.52 12.43
C GLU A 85 1.84 16.14 12.93
N LYS A 86 0.56 15.83 12.73
CA LYS A 86 -0.04 14.57 13.18
C LYS A 86 0.16 13.39 12.22
N LEU A 87 0.51 13.62 10.95
CA LEU A 87 0.87 12.54 10.04
C LEU A 87 2.21 11.93 10.44
N ILE A 88 2.27 10.60 10.44
CA ILE A 88 3.55 9.91 10.58
C ILE A 88 4.36 10.16 9.30
N THR A 89 5.48 10.86 9.45
CA THR A 89 6.40 11.18 8.37
C THR A 89 7.66 10.34 8.46
N TYR A 90 8.28 10.07 7.33
CA TYR A 90 9.49 9.27 7.23
C TYR A 90 10.60 10.07 6.54
N GLY A 91 11.82 10.00 7.11
CA GLY A 91 13.00 10.65 6.55
C GLY A 91 12.82 12.16 6.31
N ASN A 92 12.10 12.86 7.19
CA ASN A 92 11.76 14.27 7.00
C ASN A 92 11.13 14.57 5.62
N ARG A 93 10.24 13.68 5.17
CA ARG A 93 9.60 13.75 3.84
C ARG A 93 10.58 13.62 2.68
N ALA A 94 11.67 12.88 2.88
CA ALA A 94 12.64 12.64 1.82
C ALA A 94 11.95 12.07 0.56
N PRO A 95 12.24 12.61 -0.63
CA PRO A 95 11.59 12.20 -1.88
C PRO A 95 12.02 10.80 -2.34
N TYR A 96 13.10 10.26 -1.77
CA TYR A 96 13.71 8.98 -2.16
C TYR A 96 14.27 8.23 -0.95
N GLY A 97 14.49 6.92 -1.14
CA GLY A 97 15.28 6.09 -0.26
C GLY A 97 14.62 5.66 1.04
N GLN A 98 13.30 5.77 1.16
CA GLN A 98 12.55 5.35 2.34
C GLN A 98 11.80 4.05 2.09
N ILE A 99 11.86 3.14 3.04
CA ILE A 99 11.09 1.88 3.07
C ILE A 99 10.20 1.91 4.30
N VAL A 100 8.92 1.59 4.12
CA VAL A 100 7.98 1.45 5.23
C VAL A 100 7.25 0.12 5.14
N PHE A 101 7.42 -0.72 6.15
CA PHE A 101 6.57 -1.90 6.35
C PHE A 101 5.36 -1.48 7.16
N VAL A 102 4.17 -1.55 6.57
CA VAL A 102 2.90 -1.34 7.27
C VAL A 102 2.35 -2.70 7.63
N ALA A 103 2.49 -3.06 8.89
CA ALA A 103 2.10 -4.34 9.45
C ALA A 103 0.71 -4.28 10.09
N GLY A 104 0.01 -5.41 10.13
CA GLY A 104 -1.28 -5.52 10.83
C GLY A 104 -2.14 -6.65 10.30
N GLY A 105 -2.99 -7.22 11.14
CA GLY A 105 -3.90 -8.30 10.79
C GLY A 105 -4.85 -7.94 9.65
N ALA A 106 -5.49 -8.93 9.07
CA ALA A 106 -6.52 -8.70 8.06
C ALA A 106 -7.67 -7.87 8.67
N GLY A 107 -8.18 -6.87 7.93
CA GLY A 107 -9.22 -5.98 8.46
C GLY A 107 -8.75 -4.95 9.49
N SER A 108 -7.45 -4.84 9.79
CA SER A 108 -6.94 -3.85 10.77
C SER A 108 -7.00 -2.39 10.31
N GLY A 109 -7.41 -2.14 9.06
CA GLY A 109 -7.49 -0.79 8.52
C GLY A 109 -6.17 -0.24 7.99
N LYS A 110 -5.19 -1.10 7.63
CA LYS A 110 -3.92 -0.67 7.03
C LYS A 110 -4.09 0.28 5.85
N GLY A 111 -4.94 -0.09 4.89
CA GLY A 111 -5.22 0.78 3.73
C GLY A 111 -5.78 2.15 4.12
N PHE A 112 -6.62 2.20 5.16
CA PHE A 112 -7.12 3.45 5.70
C PHE A 112 -5.99 4.26 6.38
N ALA A 113 -5.15 3.61 7.18
CA ALA A 113 -4.00 4.23 7.83
C ALA A 113 -2.97 4.76 6.81
N ILE A 114 -2.65 3.98 5.78
CA ILE A 114 -1.77 4.40 4.68
C ILE A 114 -2.28 5.68 4.02
N LYS A 115 -3.59 5.76 3.81
CA LYS A 115 -4.21 6.89 3.12
C LYS A 115 -4.35 8.14 4.00
N ASN A 116 -4.58 7.96 5.30
CA ASN A 116 -5.02 9.04 6.19
C ASN A 116 -4.06 9.36 7.34
N PHE A 117 -3.22 8.42 7.77
CA PHE A 117 -2.35 8.57 8.93
C PHE A 117 -0.86 8.67 8.57
N LEU A 118 -0.48 8.21 7.37
CA LEU A 118 0.91 8.21 6.92
C LEU A 118 1.11 9.25 5.81
N ASP A 119 2.23 9.96 5.84
CA ASP A 119 2.65 10.76 4.69
C ASP A 119 3.22 9.84 3.59
N SER A 120 2.31 9.10 2.97
CA SER A 120 2.62 8.08 1.96
C SER A 120 2.64 8.61 0.53
N PHE A 121 2.54 9.93 0.36
CA PHE A 121 2.36 10.56 -0.95
C PHE A 121 3.47 10.26 -1.95
N SER A 122 4.73 10.24 -1.51
CA SER A 122 5.90 9.93 -2.34
C SER A 122 6.17 8.43 -2.46
N PHE A 123 5.37 7.58 -1.79
CA PHE A 123 5.61 6.15 -1.74
C PHE A 123 4.89 5.39 -2.85
N LYS A 124 5.57 4.39 -3.38
CA LYS A 124 4.95 3.34 -4.19
C LYS A 124 4.43 2.28 -3.24
N VAL A 125 3.12 2.16 -3.14
CA VAL A 125 2.49 1.12 -2.32
C VAL A 125 2.65 -0.22 -3.03
N ARG A 126 3.14 -1.21 -2.29
CA ARG A 126 3.25 -2.59 -2.72
C ARG A 126 2.28 -3.44 -1.92
N ASP A 127 1.15 -3.73 -2.55
CA ASP A 127 0.09 -4.57 -2.02
C ASP A 127 0.05 -5.90 -2.79
N VAL A 128 0.13 -7.02 -2.06
CA VAL A 128 0.06 -8.37 -2.64
C VAL A 128 -1.35 -8.68 -3.16
N ASP A 129 -2.38 -8.08 -2.59
CA ASP A 129 -3.75 -8.31 -3.03
C ASP A 129 -4.01 -7.63 -4.38
N GLU A 130 -3.36 -6.51 -4.67
CA GLU A 130 -3.39 -5.89 -5.99
C GLU A 130 -2.77 -6.80 -7.05
N LEU A 131 -1.70 -7.53 -6.72
CA LEU A 131 -1.10 -8.51 -7.63
C LEU A 131 -2.07 -9.65 -7.99
N LYS A 132 -2.91 -10.09 -7.05
CA LYS A 132 -3.96 -11.10 -7.31
C LYS A 132 -5.00 -10.58 -8.30
N MET A 133 -5.42 -9.33 -8.16
CA MET A 133 -6.33 -8.70 -9.12
C MET A 133 -5.71 -8.56 -10.52
N GLN A 134 -4.41 -8.29 -10.62
CA GLN A 134 -3.72 -8.26 -11.90
C GLN A 134 -3.72 -9.62 -12.60
N ILE A 135 -3.53 -10.70 -11.85
CA ILE A 135 -3.62 -12.08 -12.40
C ILE A 135 -5.02 -12.37 -12.95
N GLN A 136 -6.06 -11.97 -12.22
CA GLN A 136 -7.45 -12.11 -12.71
C GLN A 136 -7.68 -11.31 -14.01
N LYS A 137 -7.13 -10.10 -14.11
CA LYS A 137 -7.19 -9.30 -15.35
C LYS A 137 -6.43 -9.94 -16.50
N LEU A 138 -5.25 -10.54 -16.25
CA LEU A 138 -4.50 -11.25 -17.28
C LEU A 138 -5.25 -12.49 -17.79
N ASN A 139 -5.93 -13.21 -16.90
CA ASN A 139 -6.79 -14.32 -17.31
C ASN A 139 -7.98 -13.84 -18.14
N ALA A 140 -8.66 -12.78 -17.73
CA ALA A 140 -9.77 -12.20 -18.48
C ALA A 140 -9.36 -11.74 -19.89
N ALA A 141 -8.09 -11.32 -20.04
CA ALA A 141 -7.50 -10.96 -21.33
C ALA A 141 -6.96 -12.17 -22.14
N GLY A 142 -7.16 -13.41 -21.66
CA GLY A 142 -6.66 -14.63 -22.30
C GLY A 142 -5.14 -14.80 -22.29
N LYS A 143 -4.42 -14.03 -21.45
CA LYS A 143 -2.94 -14.01 -21.39
C LYS A 143 -2.37 -14.94 -20.33
N LEU A 144 -3.18 -15.49 -19.46
CA LEU A 144 -2.77 -16.38 -18.37
C LEU A 144 -3.93 -17.31 -18.01
N SER A 145 -3.69 -18.61 -17.92
CA SER A 145 -4.65 -19.62 -17.45
C SER A 145 -4.15 -20.37 -16.22
N ILE A 146 -5.04 -21.10 -15.55
CA ILE A 146 -4.65 -22.03 -14.48
C ILE A 146 -3.69 -23.08 -15.03
N ASP A 147 -3.94 -23.60 -16.23
CA ASP A 147 -3.10 -24.59 -16.90
C ASP A 147 -1.68 -24.08 -17.15
N ASP A 148 -1.54 -22.84 -17.59
CA ASP A 148 -0.22 -22.22 -17.79
C ASP A 148 0.56 -22.16 -16.46
N ILE A 149 -0.12 -21.83 -15.37
CA ILE A 149 0.49 -21.77 -14.04
C ILE A 149 0.90 -23.16 -13.57
N LEU A 150 0.01 -24.15 -13.66
CA LEU A 150 0.29 -25.50 -13.23
C LEU A 150 1.39 -26.15 -14.07
N LYS A 151 1.36 -25.97 -15.39
CA LYS A 151 2.39 -26.47 -16.29
C LYS A 151 3.77 -25.90 -15.97
N LYS A 152 3.86 -24.62 -15.66
CA LYS A 152 5.14 -23.93 -15.45
C LYS A 152 5.64 -24.00 -13.99
N PHE A 153 4.74 -23.95 -13.03
CA PHE A 153 5.05 -23.80 -11.61
C PHE A 153 4.51 -24.93 -10.72
N GLY A 154 3.75 -25.87 -11.27
CA GLY A 154 3.09 -26.95 -10.52
C GLY A 154 4.06 -27.78 -9.66
N ALA A 155 5.28 -28.01 -10.15
CA ALA A 155 6.32 -28.71 -9.39
C ALA A 155 6.73 -28.00 -8.08
N SER A 156 6.52 -26.69 -7.96
CA SER A 156 6.79 -25.89 -6.75
C SER A 156 5.58 -25.79 -5.80
N ILE A 157 4.44 -26.33 -6.20
CA ILE A 157 3.20 -26.34 -5.42
C ILE A 157 3.08 -27.70 -4.72
N LYS A 158 2.63 -27.69 -3.46
CA LYS A 158 2.41 -28.95 -2.72
C LYS A 158 1.30 -29.77 -3.40
N PRO A 159 1.43 -31.11 -3.46
CA PRO A 159 0.46 -31.96 -4.14
C PRO A 159 -1.01 -31.70 -3.75
N LYS A 160 -1.29 -31.59 -2.44
CA LYS A 160 -2.63 -31.27 -1.92
C LYS A 160 -3.19 -29.93 -2.41
N ASP A 161 -2.32 -28.97 -2.65
CA ASP A 161 -2.71 -27.63 -3.12
C ASP A 161 -2.95 -27.66 -4.64
N VAL A 162 -2.25 -28.52 -5.38
CA VAL A 162 -2.51 -28.82 -6.80
C VAL A 162 -3.89 -29.48 -6.92
N GLU A 163 -4.18 -30.48 -6.10
CA GLU A 163 -5.50 -31.16 -6.07
C GLU A 163 -6.65 -30.17 -5.83
N LEU A 164 -6.47 -29.23 -4.91
CA LEU A 164 -7.46 -28.17 -4.67
C LEU A 164 -7.64 -27.28 -5.91
N ILE A 165 -6.56 -26.86 -6.54
CA ILE A 165 -6.62 -26.01 -7.74
C ILE A 165 -7.31 -26.75 -8.89
N GLU A 166 -6.97 -28.02 -9.11
CA GLU A 166 -7.60 -28.85 -10.15
C GLU A 166 -9.08 -29.08 -9.87
N LYS A 167 -9.47 -29.29 -8.60
CA LYS A 167 -10.88 -29.38 -8.22
C LYS A 167 -11.63 -28.10 -8.57
N ILE A 168 -11.11 -26.93 -8.18
CA ILE A 168 -11.75 -25.64 -8.48
C ILE A 168 -11.93 -25.47 -10.00
N LYS A 169 -10.92 -25.87 -10.77
CA LYS A 169 -10.99 -25.84 -12.23
C LYS A 169 -12.05 -26.83 -12.78
N SER A 170 -12.13 -28.04 -12.23
CA SER A 170 -13.14 -29.05 -12.64
C SER A 170 -14.57 -28.60 -12.29
N ASP A 171 -14.73 -27.77 -11.27
CA ASP A 171 -15.99 -27.14 -10.87
C ASP A 171 -16.37 -25.94 -11.81
N GLY A 172 -15.58 -25.70 -12.87
CA GLY A 172 -15.86 -24.70 -13.90
C GLY A 172 -15.31 -23.31 -13.62
N PHE A 173 -14.43 -23.16 -12.64
CA PHE A 173 -13.84 -21.87 -12.31
C PHE A 173 -12.47 -21.67 -12.99
N ASP A 174 -12.27 -20.49 -13.54
CA ASP A 174 -10.98 -19.97 -13.96
C ASP A 174 -10.52 -18.85 -13.02
N LEU A 175 -9.35 -18.24 -13.27
CA LEU A 175 -8.81 -17.19 -12.39
C LEU A 175 -9.75 -16.00 -12.25
N LYS A 176 -10.42 -15.57 -13.34
CA LYS A 176 -11.32 -14.39 -13.34
C LYS A 176 -12.63 -14.65 -12.60
N SER A 177 -13.10 -15.91 -12.64
CA SER A 177 -14.37 -16.33 -12.02
C SER A 177 -14.22 -16.82 -10.58
N MET A 178 -12.99 -16.90 -10.05
CA MET A 178 -12.76 -17.23 -8.65
C MET A 178 -13.47 -16.24 -7.72
N ASN A 179 -14.29 -16.81 -6.83
CA ASN A 179 -15.02 -16.04 -5.83
C ASN A 179 -14.13 -15.71 -4.64
N LEU A 180 -13.77 -14.46 -4.46
CA LEU A 180 -12.91 -14.01 -3.35
C LEU A 180 -13.59 -14.03 -1.97
N ARG A 181 -14.85 -14.46 -1.89
CA ARG A 181 -15.56 -14.80 -0.64
C ARG A 181 -15.49 -16.28 -0.30
N ASN A 182 -15.07 -17.12 -1.25
CA ASN A 182 -14.86 -18.54 -1.01
C ASN A 182 -13.43 -18.78 -0.50
N PRO A 183 -13.24 -19.36 0.70
CA PRO A 183 -11.93 -19.61 1.29
C PRO A 183 -11.00 -20.43 0.39
N ASP A 184 -11.50 -21.46 -0.26
CA ASP A 184 -10.73 -22.34 -1.14
C ASP A 184 -10.22 -21.61 -2.36
N HIS A 185 -11.05 -20.77 -2.98
CA HIS A 185 -10.66 -19.94 -4.11
C HIS A 185 -9.57 -18.90 -3.73
N VAL A 186 -9.75 -18.25 -2.57
CA VAL A 186 -8.76 -17.29 -2.04
C VAL A 186 -7.42 -17.98 -1.76
N TYR A 187 -7.48 -19.17 -1.16
CA TYR A 187 -6.28 -19.95 -0.84
C TYR A 187 -5.58 -20.44 -2.11
N ALA A 188 -6.32 -21.02 -3.06
CA ALA A 188 -5.79 -21.48 -4.33
C ALA A 188 -5.10 -20.33 -5.10
N LEU A 189 -5.73 -19.16 -5.17
CA LEU A 189 -5.13 -17.98 -5.79
C LEU A 189 -3.85 -17.53 -5.07
N HIS A 190 -3.84 -17.58 -3.73
CA HIS A 190 -2.65 -17.27 -2.94
C HIS A 190 -1.49 -18.24 -3.25
N VAL A 191 -1.77 -19.52 -3.32
CA VAL A 191 -0.77 -20.56 -3.66
C VAL A 191 -0.19 -20.34 -5.04
N MET A 192 -1.02 -20.07 -6.04
CA MET A 192 -0.57 -19.80 -7.41
C MET A 192 0.30 -18.53 -7.50
N VAL A 193 -0.11 -17.43 -6.85
CA VAL A 193 0.67 -16.19 -6.79
C VAL A 193 2.04 -16.42 -6.15
N LYS A 194 2.08 -17.21 -5.08
CA LYS A 194 3.32 -17.57 -4.38
C LYS A 194 4.23 -18.41 -5.28
N ALA A 195 3.68 -19.44 -5.94
CA ALA A 195 4.44 -20.32 -6.84
C ALA A 195 5.07 -19.55 -8.02
N MET A 196 4.37 -18.56 -8.55
CA MET A 196 4.89 -17.70 -9.62
C MET A 196 6.01 -16.74 -9.17
N GLY A 197 6.31 -16.62 -7.88
CA GLY A 197 7.33 -15.70 -7.37
C GLY A 197 7.08 -14.22 -7.71
N ILE A 198 5.82 -13.85 -7.96
CA ILE A 198 5.48 -12.49 -8.42
C ILE A 198 5.88 -11.43 -7.39
N LYS A 199 5.79 -11.78 -6.12
CA LYS A 199 6.21 -10.91 -5.01
C LYS A 199 7.66 -10.44 -5.19
N ASP A 200 8.56 -11.37 -5.39
CA ASP A 200 9.99 -11.07 -5.47
C ASP A 200 10.37 -10.47 -6.81
N SER A 201 9.78 -11.00 -7.90
CA SER A 201 9.98 -10.47 -9.25
C SER A 201 9.53 -9.02 -9.39
N SER A 202 8.38 -8.65 -8.78
CA SER A 202 7.89 -7.27 -8.82
C SER A 202 8.80 -6.31 -8.06
N LEU A 203 9.39 -6.74 -6.95
CA LEU A 203 10.37 -5.94 -6.20
C LEU A 203 11.69 -5.83 -6.99
N ALA A 204 12.19 -6.95 -7.52
CA ALA A 204 13.40 -6.93 -8.35
C ALA A 204 13.26 -5.98 -9.55
N MET A 205 12.10 -5.99 -10.23
CA MET A 205 11.81 -5.05 -11.32
C MET A 205 11.77 -3.59 -10.85
N LEU A 206 11.19 -3.34 -9.68
CA LEU A 206 11.12 -1.99 -9.11
C LEU A 206 12.51 -1.44 -8.77
N LEU A 207 13.43 -2.32 -8.37
CA LEU A 207 14.81 -1.99 -8.02
C LEU A 207 15.77 -2.06 -9.21
N ALA A 208 15.39 -2.71 -10.32
CA ALA A 208 16.24 -2.88 -11.49
C ALA A 208 16.67 -1.53 -12.07
N GLY A 209 17.95 -1.43 -12.41
CA GLY A 209 18.55 -0.22 -13.01
C GLY A 209 18.75 0.96 -12.05
N LYS A 210 18.43 0.83 -10.77
CA LYS A 210 18.66 1.86 -9.76
C LYS A 210 20.07 1.73 -9.19
N LYS A 211 21.07 2.33 -9.86
CA LYS A 211 22.47 2.31 -9.42
C LYS A 211 22.83 3.46 -8.46
N ASN A 212 22.01 4.52 -8.43
CA ASN A 212 22.26 5.67 -7.57
C ASN A 212 21.35 5.62 -6.34
N PRO A 213 21.88 5.51 -5.11
CA PRO A 213 21.10 5.51 -3.87
C PRO A 213 20.16 6.72 -3.74
N GLU A 214 20.54 7.88 -4.29
CA GLU A 214 19.75 9.11 -4.26
C GLU A 214 18.44 9.01 -5.07
N ASN A 215 18.33 8.01 -5.96
CA ASN A 215 17.17 7.80 -6.83
C ASN A 215 16.36 6.54 -6.47
N LEU A 216 16.68 5.91 -5.34
CA LEU A 216 15.91 4.75 -4.88
C LEU A 216 14.48 5.19 -4.53
N PRO A 217 13.45 4.51 -5.07
CA PRO A 217 12.07 4.92 -4.82
C PRO A 217 11.70 4.76 -3.34
N ASN A 218 10.83 5.60 -2.83
CA ASN A 218 10.15 5.31 -1.58
C ASN A 218 9.15 4.18 -1.81
N ILE A 219 9.23 3.11 -0.99
CA ILE A 219 8.37 1.93 -1.12
C ILE A 219 7.67 1.68 0.21
N LEU A 220 6.37 1.47 0.14
CA LEU A 220 5.54 1.07 1.24
C LEU A 220 5.05 -0.36 0.99
N PHE A 221 5.38 -1.28 1.90
CA PHE A 221 4.93 -2.65 1.89
C PHE A 221 3.70 -2.80 2.78
N ASP A 222 2.53 -3.04 2.19
CA ASP A 222 1.34 -3.47 2.93
C ASP A 222 1.45 -4.97 3.20
N ILE A 223 1.73 -5.34 4.45
CA ILE A 223 1.96 -6.72 4.87
C ILE A 223 1.12 -7.06 6.10
N THR A 224 0.88 -8.35 6.32
CA THR A 224 0.31 -8.80 7.59
C THR A 224 1.34 -8.83 8.70
N ALA A 225 2.60 -9.08 8.38
CA ALA A 225 3.69 -9.40 9.31
C ALA A 225 3.30 -10.54 10.26
N LYS A 226 2.58 -11.55 9.73
CA LYS A 226 2.20 -12.74 10.50
C LYS A 226 3.42 -13.48 11.03
N GLU A 227 4.49 -13.44 10.27
CA GLU A 227 5.79 -14.02 10.62
C GLU A 227 6.89 -13.01 10.37
N ILE A 228 7.97 -13.06 11.14
CA ILE A 228 9.13 -12.18 10.97
C ILE A 228 9.73 -12.27 9.57
N SER A 229 9.58 -13.42 8.91
CA SER A 229 10.01 -13.66 7.54
C SER A 229 9.33 -12.75 6.51
N ASP A 230 8.14 -12.22 6.79
CA ASP A 230 7.47 -11.23 5.94
C ASP A 230 8.30 -9.94 5.77
N ILE A 231 9.16 -9.65 6.75
CA ILE A 231 10.09 -8.51 6.76
C ILE A 231 11.50 -8.98 6.37
N THR A 232 12.04 -10.00 7.08
CA THR A 232 13.45 -10.37 6.96
C THR A 232 13.81 -10.97 5.61
N SER A 233 12.87 -11.60 4.90
CA SER A 233 13.13 -12.13 3.55
C SER A 233 13.39 -11.05 2.51
N VAL A 234 12.89 -9.83 2.73
CA VAL A 234 12.97 -8.70 1.79
C VAL A 234 14.21 -7.83 2.07
N LEU A 235 14.64 -7.77 3.33
CA LEU A 235 15.75 -6.90 3.76
C LEU A 235 17.03 -7.06 2.95
N PRO A 236 17.53 -8.28 2.65
CA PRO A 236 18.75 -8.43 1.87
C PRO A 236 18.68 -7.78 0.49
N MET A 237 17.54 -7.89 -0.18
CA MET A 237 17.34 -7.29 -1.50
C MET A 237 17.33 -5.75 -1.43
N LEU A 238 16.72 -5.18 -0.40
CA LEU A 238 16.69 -3.73 -0.17
C LEU A 238 18.07 -3.19 0.15
N LEU A 239 18.80 -3.86 1.04
CA LEU A 239 20.16 -3.46 1.43
C LEU A 239 21.14 -3.58 0.26
N ASN A 240 21.06 -4.65 -0.53
CA ASN A 240 21.87 -4.82 -1.74
C ASN A 240 21.55 -3.77 -2.82
N ALA A 241 20.32 -3.27 -2.86
CA ALA A 241 19.94 -2.17 -3.74
C ALA A 241 20.47 -0.81 -3.26
N GLY A 242 20.99 -0.70 -2.02
CA GLY A 242 21.60 0.50 -1.47
C GLY A 242 20.69 1.29 -0.49
N TYR A 243 19.57 0.73 -0.02
CA TYR A 243 18.78 1.40 1.02
C TYR A 243 19.54 1.45 2.34
N ASN A 244 19.53 2.61 2.97
CA ASN A 244 20.13 2.81 4.28
C ASN A 244 19.26 2.13 5.36
N PRO A 245 19.84 1.32 6.26
CA PRO A 245 19.11 0.72 7.38
C PRO A 245 18.29 1.71 8.21
N ASN A 246 18.77 2.93 8.38
CA ASN A 246 18.05 3.99 9.12
C ASN A 246 16.77 4.45 8.41
N ASN A 247 16.62 4.15 7.14
CA ASN A 247 15.46 4.51 6.32
C ASN A 247 14.50 3.34 6.11
N ILE A 248 14.67 2.24 6.85
CA ILE A 248 13.79 1.07 6.81
C ILE A 248 12.95 1.06 8.07
N HIS A 249 11.68 1.43 7.93
CA HIS A 249 10.73 1.74 9.00
C HIS A 249 9.68 0.64 9.15
N LEU A 250 9.03 0.62 10.32
CA LEU A 250 7.90 -0.25 10.61
C LEU A 250 6.76 0.58 11.22
N THR A 251 5.56 0.42 10.70
CA THR A 251 4.34 0.96 11.30
C THR A 251 3.35 -0.18 11.51
N TRP A 252 3.00 -0.43 12.77
CA TRP A 252 2.02 -1.46 13.10
C TRP A 252 0.65 -0.84 13.29
N VAL A 253 -0.30 -1.25 12.44
CA VAL A 253 -1.71 -0.86 12.56
C VAL A 253 -2.42 -1.91 13.39
N LEU A 254 -2.65 -1.60 14.66
CA LEU A 254 -3.28 -2.44 15.63
C LEU A 254 -4.75 -2.04 15.76
N ALA A 255 -5.65 -2.89 15.31
CA ALA A 255 -7.09 -2.63 15.32
C ALA A 255 -7.79 -3.29 16.50
N ASN A 256 -8.89 -2.70 16.93
CA ASN A 256 -9.87 -3.42 17.73
C ASN A 256 -10.33 -4.67 16.95
N TYR A 257 -10.13 -5.86 17.53
CA TYR A 257 -10.36 -7.13 16.85
C TYR A 257 -11.83 -7.34 16.46
N SER A 258 -12.76 -6.94 17.32
CA SER A 258 -14.20 -7.03 17.02
C SER A 258 -14.59 -6.13 15.83
N LEU A 259 -13.96 -4.96 15.71
CA LEU A 259 -14.13 -4.07 14.57
C LEU A 259 -13.52 -4.67 13.30
N ALA A 260 -12.32 -5.27 13.40
CA ALA A 260 -11.67 -5.95 12.27
C ALA A 260 -12.52 -7.10 11.72
N VAL A 261 -13.16 -7.89 12.59
CA VAL A 261 -14.11 -8.97 12.21
C VAL A 261 -15.30 -8.38 11.43
N LYS A 262 -15.92 -7.30 11.94
CA LYS A 262 -17.05 -6.63 11.28
C LYS A 262 -16.63 -6.05 9.91
N GLN A 263 -15.49 -5.40 9.84
CA GLN A 263 -14.98 -4.84 8.59
C GLN A 263 -14.66 -5.92 7.57
N ASN A 264 -14.07 -7.05 8.01
CA ASN A 264 -13.81 -8.19 7.14
C ASN A 264 -15.08 -8.75 6.51
N ALA A 265 -16.16 -8.90 7.28
CA ALA A 265 -17.45 -9.41 6.78
C ALA A 265 -18.08 -8.50 5.71
N GLY A 266 -17.84 -7.19 5.77
CA GLY A 266 -18.35 -6.20 4.82
C GLY A 266 -17.53 -6.04 3.53
N ARG A 267 -16.41 -6.76 3.36
CA ARG A 267 -15.52 -6.60 2.19
C ARG A 267 -15.96 -7.51 1.03
N ASP A 268 -15.59 -7.09 -0.18
CA ASP A 268 -15.76 -7.93 -1.38
C ASP A 268 -14.94 -9.23 -1.30
N ARG A 269 -13.83 -9.19 -0.59
CA ARG A 269 -12.99 -10.34 -0.26
C ARG A 269 -13.04 -10.58 1.25
N VAL A 270 -13.60 -11.71 1.65
CA VAL A 270 -13.71 -12.12 3.05
C VAL A 270 -12.58 -13.10 3.39
N VAL A 271 -11.83 -12.79 4.44
CA VAL A 271 -10.83 -13.70 5.02
C VAL A 271 -11.53 -14.63 6.00
N PRO A 272 -11.32 -15.97 5.95
CA PRO A 272 -11.85 -16.92 6.92
C PRO A 272 -11.49 -16.54 8.36
N ALA A 273 -12.37 -16.85 9.30
CA ALA A 273 -12.26 -16.38 10.70
C ALA A 273 -10.98 -16.87 11.39
N ASP A 274 -10.59 -18.11 11.16
CA ASP A 274 -9.35 -18.72 11.68
C ASP A 274 -8.10 -18.07 11.10
N ILE A 275 -8.10 -17.76 9.82
CA ILE A 275 -7.01 -17.03 9.15
C ILE A 275 -6.97 -15.58 9.64
N LEU A 276 -8.14 -14.95 9.79
CA LEU A 276 -8.25 -13.60 10.34
C LEU A 276 -7.61 -13.54 11.72
N LEU A 277 -8.02 -14.41 12.63
CA LEU A 277 -7.47 -14.51 13.98
C LEU A 277 -5.97 -14.77 13.93
N GLY A 278 -5.53 -15.76 13.16
CA GLY A 278 -4.10 -16.09 12.99
C GLY A 278 -3.25 -14.95 12.45
N THR A 279 -3.80 -14.06 11.60
CA THR A 279 -3.08 -12.88 11.14
C THR A 279 -2.92 -11.81 12.21
N HIS A 280 -3.89 -11.61 13.09
CA HIS A 280 -3.81 -10.67 14.21
C HIS A 280 -2.85 -11.15 15.29
N ILE A 281 -2.93 -12.42 15.67
CA ILE A 281 -2.02 -13.02 16.64
C ILE A 281 -0.58 -12.99 16.10
N GLY A 282 -0.37 -13.43 14.86
CA GLY A 282 0.94 -13.46 14.26
C GLY A 282 1.57 -12.07 14.12
N ALA A 283 0.81 -11.09 13.65
CA ALA A 283 1.28 -9.70 13.56
C ALA A 283 1.65 -9.14 14.93
N GLY A 284 0.81 -9.40 15.95
CA GLY A 284 1.08 -8.98 17.32
C GLY A 284 2.37 -9.58 17.85
N ASN A 285 2.52 -10.90 17.79
CA ASN A 285 3.72 -11.59 18.27
C ASN A 285 4.99 -11.14 17.53
N THR A 286 4.90 -10.98 16.21
CA THR A 286 6.05 -10.53 15.39
C THR A 286 6.50 -9.13 15.78
N VAL A 287 5.57 -8.16 15.82
CA VAL A 287 5.93 -6.78 16.13
C VAL A 287 6.34 -6.62 17.58
N TRP A 288 5.63 -7.28 18.51
CA TRP A 288 6.02 -7.29 19.92
C TRP A 288 7.44 -7.82 20.10
N GLY A 289 7.76 -8.96 19.47
CA GLY A 289 9.13 -9.52 19.50
C GLY A 289 10.18 -8.56 18.93
N ILE A 290 9.87 -7.84 17.84
CA ILE A 290 10.77 -6.83 17.26
C ILE A 290 11.05 -5.69 18.25
N VAL A 291 10.04 -5.19 18.94
CA VAL A 291 10.19 -4.01 19.80
C VAL A 291 10.71 -4.31 21.20
N THR A 292 10.53 -5.56 21.69
CA THR A 292 10.97 -5.96 23.04
C THR A 292 12.22 -6.85 23.04
N SER A 293 12.59 -7.48 21.94
CA SER A 293 13.75 -8.39 21.91
C SER A 293 14.84 -7.88 20.98
N ALA A 294 14.66 -7.93 19.67
CA ALA A 294 15.69 -7.53 18.73
C ALA A 294 15.11 -7.05 17.39
N LEU A 295 15.66 -5.96 16.89
CA LEU A 295 15.37 -5.50 15.53
C LEU A 295 15.93 -6.47 14.50
N PRO A 296 15.24 -6.72 13.39
CA PRO A 296 15.81 -7.43 12.24
C PRO A 296 17.09 -6.74 11.78
N LYS A 297 18.11 -7.55 11.51
CA LYS A 297 19.39 -7.03 11.00
C LYS A 297 19.17 -6.24 9.71
N GLY A 298 19.62 -4.99 9.71
CA GLY A 298 19.45 -4.09 8.55
C GLY A 298 18.18 -3.23 8.61
N MET A 299 17.43 -3.24 9.70
CA MET A 299 16.32 -2.34 9.95
C MET A 299 16.64 -1.45 11.16
N ASN A 300 16.77 -0.14 10.94
CA ASN A 300 17.06 0.82 12.00
C ASN A 300 16.25 2.13 11.84
N GLY A 301 15.16 2.06 11.08
CA GLY A 301 14.26 3.17 10.88
C GLY A 301 13.37 3.45 12.10
N ARG A 302 12.40 4.31 11.91
CA ARG A 302 11.36 4.65 12.89
C ARG A 302 10.40 3.46 13.06
N ILE A 303 9.89 3.28 14.28
CA ILE A 303 8.82 2.31 14.58
C ILE A 303 7.69 3.03 15.30
N ASP A 304 6.49 2.91 14.77
CA ASP A 304 5.26 3.45 15.34
C ASP A 304 4.17 2.37 15.42
N VAL A 305 3.33 2.48 16.45
CA VAL A 305 2.11 1.69 16.59
C VAL A 305 0.91 2.61 16.49
N ILE A 306 0.02 2.35 15.55
CA ILE A 306 -1.25 3.05 15.39
C ILE A 306 -2.33 2.24 16.10
N LEU A 307 -2.97 2.83 17.08
CA LEU A 307 -4.09 2.25 17.83
C LEU A 307 -5.39 2.60 17.10
N ASN A 308 -5.79 1.72 16.17
CA ASN A 308 -6.87 1.99 15.23
C ASN A 308 -8.22 1.48 15.73
N ASN A 309 -9.01 2.35 16.34
CA ASN A 309 -10.44 2.17 16.58
C ASN A 309 -11.20 3.46 16.27
N ARG A 310 -12.54 3.41 16.30
CA ARG A 310 -13.35 4.60 16.01
C ARG A 310 -13.16 5.72 17.02
N GLU A 311 -12.95 5.39 18.28
CA GLU A 311 -12.81 6.35 19.38
C GLU A 311 -11.47 7.09 19.30
N ASN A 312 -10.44 6.44 18.77
CA ASN A 312 -9.10 7.00 18.60
C ASN A 312 -8.90 7.73 17.27
N THR A 313 -9.94 7.78 16.42
CA THR A 313 -9.88 8.45 15.12
C THR A 313 -10.86 9.62 15.13
N ILE A 314 -10.33 10.83 15.05
CA ILE A 314 -11.14 12.04 15.00
C ILE A 314 -11.28 12.47 13.55
N SER A 315 -12.52 12.49 13.07
CA SER A 315 -12.84 12.91 11.70
C SER A 315 -13.18 14.41 11.65
N TYR A 316 -12.92 15.04 10.51
CA TYR A 316 -13.50 16.35 10.22
C TYR A 316 -15.01 16.24 10.11
N LYS A 317 -15.69 17.33 10.46
CA LYS A 317 -17.14 17.44 10.34
C LYS A 317 -17.49 18.47 9.27
N ASP A 318 -18.55 18.22 8.53
CA ASP A 318 -19.13 19.18 7.60
C ASP A 318 -19.85 20.32 8.35
N SER A 319 -20.37 21.31 7.61
CA SER A 319 -21.12 22.42 8.17
C SER A 319 -22.41 22.03 8.92
N LYS A 320 -22.88 20.78 8.73
CA LYS A 320 -24.04 20.19 9.41
C LYS A 320 -23.66 19.32 10.61
N GLY A 321 -22.35 19.20 10.92
CA GLY A 321 -21.84 18.41 12.03
C GLY A 321 -21.67 16.91 11.74
N ASN A 322 -21.87 16.47 10.49
CA ASN A 322 -21.64 15.08 10.10
C ASN A 322 -20.16 14.82 9.83
N GLU A 323 -19.68 13.63 10.21
CA GLU A 323 -18.30 13.22 9.91
C GLU A 323 -18.06 13.15 8.39
N MET A 324 -17.02 13.84 7.94
CA MET A 324 -16.60 13.79 6.54
C MET A 324 -15.89 12.46 6.26
N ASN A 325 -16.44 11.66 5.37
CA ASN A 325 -15.92 10.33 5.06
C ASN A 325 -14.49 10.42 4.49
N GLY A 326 -13.55 9.77 5.17
CA GLY A 326 -12.13 9.71 4.76
C GLY A 326 -11.31 10.97 5.05
N ALA A 327 -11.84 11.95 5.77
CA ALA A 327 -11.09 13.12 6.24
C ALA A 327 -10.83 13.02 7.74
N VAL A 328 -9.58 12.76 8.13
CA VAL A 328 -9.17 12.52 9.52
C VAL A 328 -8.44 13.72 10.07
N LYS A 329 -8.92 14.25 11.20
CA LYS A 329 -8.31 15.35 11.96
C LYS A 329 -7.22 14.86 12.92
N GLY A 330 -7.32 13.65 13.43
CA GLY A 330 -6.36 13.08 14.35
C GLY A 330 -6.54 11.59 14.59
N PHE A 331 -5.50 10.94 15.05
CA PHE A 331 -5.47 9.52 15.40
C PHE A 331 -4.51 9.29 16.56
N LEU A 332 -4.61 8.13 17.22
CA LEU A 332 -3.71 7.77 18.30
C LEU A 332 -2.58 6.88 17.78
N SER A 333 -1.34 7.32 17.99
CA SER A 333 -0.14 6.55 17.71
C SER A 333 0.84 6.60 18.87
N LEU A 334 1.57 5.49 19.03
CA LEU A 334 2.65 5.35 20.00
C LEU A 334 3.98 5.25 19.24
N PRO A 335 4.86 6.24 19.35
CA PRO A 335 6.22 6.11 18.86
C PRO A 335 7.00 5.16 19.76
N VAL A 336 7.58 4.11 19.17
CA VAL A 336 8.37 3.08 19.89
C VAL A 336 9.86 3.25 19.64
N LYS A 337 10.23 3.71 18.45
CA LYS A 337 11.63 3.91 18.08
C LYS A 337 11.78 5.13 17.18
N LYS A 338 12.81 5.95 17.45
CA LYS A 338 13.23 7.03 16.55
C LYS A 338 14.09 6.50 15.40
N GLN A 339 14.02 7.15 14.27
CA GLN A 339 14.86 6.83 13.10
C GLN A 339 16.35 6.91 13.44
N GLY A 340 17.13 5.87 13.15
CA GLY A 340 18.55 5.82 13.45
C GLY A 340 18.93 5.81 14.93
N GLY A 341 17.94 5.89 15.85
CA GLY A 341 18.14 5.93 17.28
C GLY A 341 17.86 4.59 17.96
N SER A 342 17.89 4.59 19.29
CA SER A 342 17.46 3.47 20.13
C SER A 342 15.94 3.36 20.23
N ILE A 343 15.46 2.22 20.71
CA ILE A 343 14.08 2.06 21.17
C ILE A 343 13.83 3.07 22.31
N ILE A 344 12.67 3.72 22.27
CA ILE A 344 12.22 4.63 23.32
C ILE A 344 12.06 3.81 24.62
N PRO A 345 12.41 4.35 25.81
CA PRO A 345 12.25 3.62 27.06
C PRO A 345 10.87 2.95 27.19
N GLU A 346 10.86 1.69 27.53
CA GLU A 346 9.64 0.86 27.59
C GLU A 346 8.57 1.46 28.53
N SER A 347 9.00 2.14 29.58
CA SER A 347 8.10 2.85 30.52
C SER A 347 7.20 3.90 29.87
N ILE A 348 7.52 4.36 28.65
CA ILE A 348 6.74 5.38 27.94
C ILE A 348 5.60 4.75 27.12
N TRP A 349 5.80 3.58 26.54
CA TRP A 349 4.85 3.02 25.55
C TRP A 349 4.32 1.64 25.92
N ARG A 350 5.08 0.81 26.67
CA ARG A 350 4.79 -0.62 26.88
C ARG A 350 3.45 -0.85 27.57
N ASP A 351 3.22 -0.19 28.69
CA ASP A 351 1.99 -0.39 29.49
C ASP A 351 0.75 0.10 28.71
N THR A 352 0.87 1.21 28.01
CA THR A 352 -0.21 1.73 27.16
C THR A 352 -0.53 0.76 26.04
N LEU A 353 0.48 0.23 25.36
CA LEU A 353 0.31 -0.75 24.29
C LEU A 353 -0.26 -2.07 24.81
N PHE A 354 0.27 -2.58 25.91
CA PHE A 354 -0.19 -3.82 26.52
C PHE A 354 -1.66 -3.75 26.97
N ASN A 355 -2.03 -2.69 27.69
CA ASN A 355 -3.39 -2.48 28.14
C ASN A 355 -4.35 -2.36 26.95
N TRP A 356 -3.94 -1.63 25.90
CA TRP A 356 -4.76 -1.50 24.72
C TRP A 356 -4.97 -2.85 24.02
N ILE A 357 -3.94 -3.69 23.89
CA ILE A 357 -4.03 -5.04 23.33
C ILE A 357 -4.95 -5.92 24.18
N LYS A 358 -4.84 -5.84 25.49
CA LYS A 358 -5.69 -6.60 26.43
C LYS A 358 -7.17 -6.25 26.27
N GLU A 359 -7.48 -5.00 26.03
CA GLU A 359 -8.86 -4.53 25.88
C GLU A 359 -9.43 -4.74 24.48
N ASN A 360 -8.60 -4.61 23.46
CA ASN A 360 -9.02 -4.50 22.06
C ASN A 360 -8.55 -5.65 21.16
N GLY A 361 -7.49 -6.35 21.55
CA GLY A 361 -6.93 -7.47 20.79
C GLY A 361 -7.73 -8.77 20.93
N PRO A 362 -7.38 -9.79 20.13
CA PRO A 362 -7.87 -11.14 20.39
C PRO A 362 -7.30 -11.67 21.71
N LYS A 363 -8.12 -12.41 22.47
CA LYS A 363 -7.74 -12.92 23.81
C LYS A 363 -6.47 -13.79 23.77
N GLU A 364 -6.29 -14.50 22.69
CA GLU A 364 -5.16 -15.41 22.46
C GLU A 364 -3.83 -14.64 22.28
N LEU A 365 -3.88 -13.37 21.90
CA LEU A 365 -2.69 -12.54 21.73
C LEU A 365 -2.08 -12.17 23.10
N THR A 366 -2.90 -11.84 24.08
CA THR A 366 -2.43 -11.42 25.40
C THR A 366 -1.77 -12.53 26.21
N ALA A 367 -2.04 -13.80 25.86
CA ALA A 367 -1.41 -14.95 26.52
C ALA A 367 0.09 -15.10 26.21
N ASN A 368 0.59 -14.36 25.24
CA ASN A 368 1.98 -14.47 24.73
C ASN A 368 2.87 -13.29 25.14
N PHE A 369 2.39 -12.36 25.96
CA PHE A 369 3.11 -11.13 26.35
C PHE A 369 3.55 -11.10 27.80
#